data_3ff68d46a61629ad8b19c7ecd663b331
#
_entry.id   3ff68d46a61629ad8b19c7ecd663b331
#
_cell.length_a   1.000
_cell.length_b   1.000
_cell.length_c   1.000
_cell.angle_alpha   90.00
_cell.angle_beta   90.00
_cell.angle_gamma   90.00
#
_symmetry.space_group_name_H-M   'P 1'
#
loop_
_entity.id
_entity.type
_entity.pdbx_description
1 polymer ?
#
loop_
_entity_poly.entity_id
_entity_poly.type
_entity_poly.pdbx_seq_one_letter_code
_entity_poly.pdbx_strand_id
1 'polypeptide(L)'
;AIARGLMGIPKLLMVDEPFLGLSPKMIEKIKEIFNEIVNKGIAILFVEQNVKLALNMADRGYVLESGHLVIEGKSDYLLSSEKLKKVFLG
;
A
#
# COMPACT_ATOMS: atom_id res chain seq x y z
N ALA A 1 6.02 -17.67 13.75
CA ALA A 1 6.09 -16.94 13.10
C ALA A 1 6.38 -17.03 11.61
N ILE A 2 7.40 -16.33 11.13
CA ILE A 2 7.59 -16.24 9.69
C ILE A 2 7.90 -17.59 9.06
N ALA A 3 8.73 -18.37 9.71
CA ALA A 3 9.06 -19.70 9.19
C ALA A 3 7.83 -20.56 9.04
N ARG A 4 6.91 -20.41 9.95
CA ARG A 4 5.65 -21.13 9.87
C ARG A 4 4.80 -20.65 8.71
N GLY A 5 4.86 -19.37 8.42
CA GLY A 5 4.17 -18.80 7.28
C GLY A 5 4.59 -19.43 5.97
N LEU A 6 5.79 -19.98 5.92
CA LEU A 6 6.27 -20.65 4.73
C LEU A 6 5.61 -22.00 4.52
N MET A 7 4.91 -22.50 5.50
CA MET A 7 4.33 -23.83 5.47
C MET A 7 2.83 -23.82 5.29
N GLY A 8 2.32 -22.88 4.50
CA GLY A 8 0.91 -22.85 4.18
C GLY A 8 0.17 -21.62 4.64
N ILE A 9 0.80 -20.81 5.49
CA ILE A 9 0.23 -19.53 5.88
C ILE A 9 0.71 -18.48 4.88
N PRO A 10 -0.16 -17.55 4.46
CA PRO A 10 0.28 -16.48 3.54
C PRO A 10 1.46 -15.72 4.13
N LYS A 11 2.47 -15.51 3.32
CA LYS A 11 3.62 -14.71 3.71
C LYS A 11 3.24 -13.25 3.64
N LEU A 12 3.73 -12.47 4.59
CA LEU A 12 3.44 -11.04 4.66
C LEU A 12 4.73 -10.27 4.84
N LEU A 13 4.94 -9.29 3.97
CA LEU A 13 6.03 -8.34 4.08
C LEU A 13 5.46 -6.99 4.51
N MET A 14 6.00 -6.42 5.59
CA MET A 14 5.58 -5.11 6.08
C MET A 14 6.67 -4.10 5.81
N VAL A 15 6.31 -2.98 5.16
CA VAL A 15 7.25 -1.94 4.79
C VAL A 15 6.72 -0.58 5.22
N ASP A 16 7.55 0.20 5.87
CA ASP A 16 7.18 1.53 6.35
C ASP A 16 7.75 2.59 5.43
N GLU A 17 6.84 3.37 4.82
CA GLU A 17 7.19 4.48 3.92
C GLU A 17 8.26 4.12 2.89
N PRO A 18 8.00 3.13 2.04
CA PRO A 18 9.01 2.65 1.09
C PRO A 18 9.45 3.67 0.05
N PHE A 19 8.66 4.73 -0.16
CA PHE A 19 8.93 5.72 -1.20
C PHE A 19 9.48 7.03 -0.68
N LEU A 20 9.69 7.12 0.62
CA LEU A 20 10.17 8.37 1.23
C LEU A 20 11.53 8.76 0.67
N GLY A 21 11.59 9.98 0.13
CA GLY A 21 12.84 10.53 -0.37
C GLY A 21 13.34 9.96 -1.68
N LEU A 22 12.55 9.15 -2.37
CA LEU A 22 12.97 8.52 -3.62
C LEU A 22 12.57 9.36 -4.84
N SER A 23 13.39 9.28 -5.89
CA SER A 23 13.06 9.88 -7.17
C SER A 23 11.96 9.08 -7.86
N PRO A 24 11.24 9.68 -8.84
CA PRO A 24 10.24 8.95 -9.60
C PRO A 24 10.76 7.67 -10.24
N LYS A 25 11.99 7.68 -10.72
CA LYS A 25 12.60 6.51 -11.33
C LYS A 25 12.79 5.39 -10.32
N MET A 26 13.22 5.73 -9.12
CA MET A 26 13.40 4.75 -8.05
C MET A 26 12.06 4.20 -7.58
N ILE A 27 11.05 5.05 -7.54
CA ILE A 27 9.69 4.61 -7.18
C ILE A 27 9.19 3.56 -8.17
N GLU A 28 9.41 3.78 -9.47
CA GLU A 28 9.01 2.79 -10.47
C GLU A 28 9.72 1.46 -10.27
N LYS A 29 10.99 1.51 -9.90
CA LYS A 29 11.77 0.31 -9.64
C LYS A 29 11.22 -0.46 -8.44
N ILE A 30 10.85 0.24 -7.38
CA ILE A 30 10.25 -0.38 -6.21
C ILE A 30 8.91 -1.01 -6.56
N LYS A 31 8.11 -0.36 -7.41
CA LYS A 31 6.86 -0.93 -7.88
C LYS A 31 7.06 -2.28 -8.57
N GLU A 32 8.08 -2.36 -9.42
CA GLU A 32 8.40 -3.61 -10.10
C GLU A 32 8.78 -4.71 -9.11
N ILE A 33 9.58 -4.36 -8.11
CA ILE A 33 9.99 -5.31 -7.08
C ILE A 33 8.77 -5.78 -6.28
N PHE A 34 7.87 -4.87 -5.92
CA PHE A 34 6.65 -5.23 -5.21
C PHE A 34 5.79 -6.20 -6.02
N ASN A 35 5.65 -5.94 -7.32
CA ASN A 35 4.89 -6.81 -8.19
C ASN A 35 5.49 -8.22 -8.26
N GLU A 36 6.80 -8.31 -8.33
CA GLU A 36 7.47 -9.60 -8.32
C GLU A 36 7.21 -10.36 -7.02
N ILE A 37 7.27 -9.67 -5.90
CA ILE A 37 7.03 -10.26 -4.59
C ILE A 37 5.60 -10.78 -4.49
N VAL A 38 4.63 -9.98 -4.91
CA VAL A 38 3.22 -10.37 -4.88
C VAL A 38 2.97 -11.56 -5.80
N ASN A 39 3.61 -11.59 -6.96
CA ASN A 39 3.46 -12.70 -7.90
C ASN A 39 4.01 -14.01 -7.34
N LYS A 40 4.87 -13.94 -6.35
CA LYS A 40 5.38 -15.11 -5.65
C LYS A 40 4.50 -15.55 -4.49
N GLY A 41 3.36 -14.91 -4.32
CA GLY A 41 2.39 -15.27 -3.28
C GLY A 41 2.62 -14.60 -1.95
N ILE A 42 3.42 -13.54 -1.92
CA ILE A 42 3.69 -12.78 -0.70
C ILE A 42 2.82 -11.52 -0.70
N ALA A 43 2.04 -11.33 0.36
CA ALA A 43 1.27 -10.10 0.51
C ALA A 43 2.17 -8.99 1.05
N ILE A 44 1.91 -7.76 0.61
CA ILE A 44 2.68 -6.61 1.08
C ILE A 44 1.73 -5.64 1.77
N LEU A 45 2.07 -5.28 3.00
CA LEU A 45 1.42 -4.21 3.72
C LEU A 45 2.42 -3.08 3.84
N PHE A 46 2.09 -1.92 3.28
CA PHE A 46 2.98 -0.77 3.42
C PHE A 46 2.23 0.46 3.91
N VAL A 47 2.95 1.32 4.60
CA VAL A 47 2.41 2.56 5.15
C VAL A 47 3.02 3.71 4.36
N GLU A 48 2.18 4.62 3.90
CA GLU A 48 2.62 5.74 3.07
C GLU A 48 1.78 6.97 3.37
N GLN A 49 2.41 8.12 3.51
CA GLN A 49 1.70 9.37 3.76
C GLN A 49 1.09 9.94 2.49
N ASN A 50 1.70 9.69 1.35
CA ASN A 50 1.16 10.13 0.07
C ASN A 50 0.04 9.18 -0.34
N VAL A 51 -1.19 9.59 -0.07
CA VAL A 51 -2.37 8.75 -0.28
C VAL A 51 -2.53 8.34 -1.73
N LYS A 52 -2.36 9.28 -2.65
CA LYS A 52 -2.51 8.98 -4.07
C LYS A 52 -1.49 7.96 -4.55
N LEU A 53 -0.23 8.13 -4.14
CA LEU A 53 0.83 7.20 -4.49
C LEU A 53 0.54 5.80 -3.94
N ALA A 54 0.14 5.74 -2.67
CA ALA A 54 -0.17 4.47 -2.03
C ALA A 54 -1.31 3.75 -2.75
N LEU A 55 -2.40 4.45 -3.05
CA LEU A 55 -3.56 3.85 -3.69
C LEU A 55 -3.29 3.43 -5.13
N ASN A 56 -2.39 4.12 -5.82
CA ASN A 56 -2.02 3.72 -7.16
C ASN A 56 -1.21 2.43 -7.19
N MET A 57 -0.65 2.05 -6.06
CA MET A 57 0.15 0.82 -5.96
C MET A 57 -0.58 -0.33 -5.31
N ALA A 58 -1.47 -0.04 -4.37
CA ALA A 58 -2.13 -1.05 -3.57
C ALA A 58 -3.41 -1.52 -4.22
N ASP A 59 -3.81 -2.74 -3.92
CA ASP A 59 -5.11 -3.26 -4.33
C ASP A 59 -6.20 -2.74 -3.41
N ARG A 60 -5.85 -2.50 -2.15
CA ARG A 60 -6.79 -2.06 -1.13
C ARG A 60 -6.09 -1.09 -0.18
N GLY A 61 -6.84 -0.14 0.33
CA GLY A 61 -6.30 0.86 1.24
C GLY A 61 -7.12 1.03 2.50
N TYR A 62 -6.43 1.46 3.54
CA TYR A 62 -7.00 1.82 4.83
C TYR A 62 -6.46 3.19 5.19
N VAL A 63 -7.33 4.19 5.22
CA VAL A 63 -6.91 5.57 5.49
C VAL A 63 -7.14 5.88 6.95
N LEU A 64 -6.06 6.24 7.63
CA LEU A 64 -6.09 6.56 9.06
C LEU A 64 -5.83 8.04 9.27
N GLU A 65 -6.50 8.60 10.28
CA GLU A 65 -6.29 9.97 10.70
C GLU A 65 -6.33 10.00 12.22
N SER A 66 -5.26 10.51 12.82
CA SER A 66 -5.14 10.58 14.28
C SER A 66 -5.41 9.25 14.97
N GLY A 67 -4.91 8.17 14.38
CA GLY A 67 -5.08 6.83 14.93
C GLY A 67 -6.42 6.19 14.68
N HIS A 68 -7.30 6.84 13.93
CA HIS A 68 -8.64 6.32 13.66
C HIS A 68 -8.81 5.99 12.18
N LEU A 69 -9.47 4.87 11.91
CA LEU A 69 -9.80 4.48 10.55
C LEU A 69 -10.90 5.41 10.02
N VAL A 70 -10.60 6.10 8.93
CA VAL A 70 -11.53 7.05 8.32
C VAL A 70 -12.32 6.39 7.20
N ILE A 71 -11.64 5.64 6.34
CA ILE A 71 -12.25 4.99 5.19
C ILE A 71 -11.38 3.81 4.77
N GLU A 72 -12.01 2.76 4.26
CA GLU A 72 -11.29 1.62 3.71
C GLU A 72 -12.01 1.08 2.48
N GLY A 73 -11.29 0.35 1.66
CA GLY A 73 -11.88 -0.26 0.47
C GLY A 73 -10.87 -0.53 -0.60
N LYS A 74 -11.35 -1.00 -1.73
CA LYS A 74 -10.51 -1.19 -2.90
C LYS A 74 -9.96 0.14 -3.38
N SER A 75 -8.74 0.13 -3.89
CA SER A 75 -8.08 1.36 -4.32
C SER A 75 -8.87 2.14 -5.35
N ASP A 76 -9.49 1.46 -6.31
CA ASP A 76 -10.31 2.11 -7.32
C ASP A 76 -11.46 2.90 -6.69
N TYR A 77 -12.12 2.29 -5.72
CA TYR A 77 -13.21 2.94 -5.01
C TYR A 77 -12.71 4.17 -4.24
N LEU A 78 -11.58 4.02 -3.55
CA LEU A 78 -11.02 5.11 -2.75
C LEU A 78 -10.55 6.27 -3.62
N LEU A 79 -9.92 5.97 -4.76
CA LEU A 79 -9.46 7.00 -5.69
C LEU A 79 -10.62 7.80 -6.29
N SER A 80 -11.80 7.22 -6.40
CA SER A 80 -12.98 7.90 -6.91
C SER A 80 -13.84 8.52 -5.81
N SER A 81 -13.50 8.32 -4.54
CA SER A 81 -14.28 8.82 -3.42
C SER A 81 -14.19 10.34 -3.30
N GLU A 82 -15.34 11.01 -3.27
CA GLU A 82 -15.39 12.46 -3.10
C GLU A 82 -14.83 12.88 -1.74
N LYS A 83 -15.11 12.10 -0.72
CA LYS A 83 -14.60 12.37 0.62
C LYS A 83 -13.08 12.36 0.64
N LEU A 84 -12.50 11.34 0.03
CA LEU A 84 -11.05 11.20 0.00
C LEU A 84 -10.41 12.28 -0.85
N LYS A 85 -10.97 12.56 -2.02
CA LYS A 85 -10.46 13.63 -2.90
C LYS A 85 -10.45 14.97 -2.20
N LYS A 86 -11.52 15.27 -1.47
CA LYS A 86 -11.68 16.55 -0.81
C LYS A 86 -10.68 16.76 0.32
N VAL A 87 -10.43 15.72 1.09
CA VAL A 87 -9.62 15.83 2.31
C VAL A 87 -8.16 15.50 2.08
N PHE A 88 -7.88 14.48 1.27
CA PHE A 88 -6.52 13.93 1.16
C PHE A 88 -5.87 14.07 -0.21
N LEU A 89 -6.64 14.20 -1.26
CA LEU A 89 -6.10 14.29 -2.62
C LEU A 89 -6.22 15.67 -3.24
N GLY A 90 -6.99 16.47 -2.59
CA GLY A 90 -7.32 17.80 -3.05
C GLY A 90 -6.24 18.75 -3.12
#